data_b24748a596f1942d01fe4248c5e7ded2
#
_entry.id   b24748a596f1942d01fe4248c5e7ded2
#
_cell.length_a   1.000
_cell.length_b   1.000
_cell.length_c   1.000
_cell.angle_alpha   90.00
_cell.angle_beta   90.00
_cell.angle_gamma   90.00
#
_symmetry.space_group_name_H-M   'P 1'
#
loop_
_entity.id
_entity.type
_entity.pdbx_description
1 polymer ?
#
loop_
_entity_poly.entity_id
_entity_poly.type
_entity_poly.pdbx_seq_one_letter_code
_entity_poly.pdbx_strand_id
1 'polypeptide(L)'
;SSDLTKYTISCLDLKQIAESGQCFRMNPLDRDRLPQEADYGYRIISRGKLLDIWQKGQELTFDCAGEDLDFWLDYFDIAADYQDMINSVAPGNTYLAEAAQAGKGIRILKQDPWEMIITFVISQQKTIPKIRQLVEALCTSYGAPVSSSLNNGAMVNHDPINAAPGGGIHGKGPEAFAAKTNTGQRLFSFPSPKELSRASLDELKELKLGYRAKYIYQLCQDAVSGALDLALLDTMDYGTALGYLTGFYGIGKKVANCVCLFGLHHIGAFPVDTWIEKILMAQYYDKRKYRRTPKTCLCDTIVKDVFGQYGGCAGVM
;
A
#
# COMPACT_ATOMS: atom_id res chain seq x y z
N SER A 1 9.37 -24.14 5.09
CA SER A 1 10.10 -23.38 6.12
C SER A 1 10.20 -21.95 5.66
N SER A 2 10.02 -21.00 6.57
CA SER A 2 10.39 -19.60 6.29
C SER A 2 11.91 -19.50 6.41
N ASP A 3 12.53 -18.79 5.47
CA ASP A 3 13.97 -18.53 5.50
C ASP A 3 14.19 -17.08 5.89
N LEU A 4 14.94 -16.86 7.00
CA LEU A 4 15.35 -15.53 7.39
C LEU A 4 16.45 -15.04 6.45
N THR A 5 16.15 -14.01 5.67
CA THR A 5 17.14 -13.45 4.74
C THR A 5 17.44 -12.00 5.12
N LYS A 6 18.74 -11.65 5.18
CA LYS A 6 19.22 -10.34 5.58
C LYS A 6 19.78 -9.55 4.42
N TYR A 7 19.45 -8.26 4.39
CA TYR A 7 19.99 -7.30 3.43
C TYR A 7 20.41 -6.02 4.15
N THR A 8 21.54 -5.46 3.75
CA THR A 8 21.96 -4.11 4.15
C THR A 8 21.57 -3.14 3.03
N ILE A 9 20.65 -2.22 3.32
CA ILE A 9 20.07 -1.34 2.31
C ILE A 9 20.18 0.10 2.79
N SER A 10 20.78 0.95 1.94
CA SER A 10 20.79 2.40 2.14
C SER A 10 19.45 3.01 1.71
N CYS A 11 19.11 4.17 2.25
CA CYS A 11 17.91 4.91 1.90
C CYS A 11 16.64 4.03 2.01
N LEU A 12 16.52 3.29 3.14
CA LEU A 12 15.32 2.57 3.49
C LEU A 12 15.12 2.61 5.01
N ASP A 13 13.94 3.05 5.42
CA ASP A 13 13.50 3.07 6.81
C ASP A 13 12.06 2.58 6.87
N LEU A 14 11.84 1.40 7.47
CA LEU A 14 10.52 0.77 7.54
C LEU A 14 9.49 1.64 8.25
N LYS A 15 9.92 2.40 9.28
CA LYS A 15 9.03 3.28 10.03
C LYS A 15 8.59 4.45 9.17
N GLN A 16 9.52 5.11 8.46
CA GLN A 16 9.17 6.20 7.54
C GLN A 16 8.22 5.70 6.43
N ILE A 17 8.47 4.52 5.86
CA ILE A 17 7.59 3.91 4.87
C ILE A 17 6.20 3.65 5.45
N ALA A 18 6.09 3.04 6.64
CA ALA A 18 4.82 2.73 7.28
C ALA A 18 4.00 3.98 7.65
N GLU A 19 4.67 5.09 7.95
CA GLU A 19 4.06 6.37 8.34
C GLU A 19 3.80 7.30 7.15
N SER A 20 4.36 7.02 5.96
CA SER A 20 4.23 7.87 4.76
C SER A 20 2.81 7.96 4.18
N GLY A 21 1.90 7.08 4.59
CA GLY A 21 0.52 7.07 4.10
C GLY A 21 0.32 6.41 2.73
N GLN A 22 1.32 5.71 2.21
CA GLN A 22 1.24 4.96 0.96
C GLN A 22 0.69 3.54 1.13
N CYS A 23 0.90 2.91 2.30
CA CYS A 23 0.47 1.55 2.60
C CYS A 23 -0.36 1.51 3.89
N PHE A 24 -1.55 0.90 3.83
CA PHE A 24 -2.45 0.84 4.98
C PHE A 24 -2.51 -0.54 5.63
N ARG A 25 -1.80 -1.52 5.08
CA ARG A 25 -1.70 -2.90 5.58
C ARG A 25 -0.28 -3.29 6.04
N MET A 26 0.55 -2.31 6.33
CA MET A 26 1.84 -2.45 6.99
C MET A 26 1.63 -2.21 8.49
N ASN A 27 1.42 -3.29 9.23
CA ASN A 27 1.04 -3.25 10.65
C ASN A 27 2.26 -3.55 11.53
N PRO A 28 2.50 -2.81 12.63
CA PRO A 28 3.60 -3.12 13.55
C PRO A 28 3.53 -4.56 14.04
N LEU A 29 4.68 -5.22 14.13
CA LEU A 29 4.79 -6.53 14.77
C LEU A 29 4.57 -6.40 16.27
N ASP A 30 3.91 -7.39 16.85
CA ASP A 30 3.79 -7.52 18.31
C ASP A 30 5.17 -7.79 18.92
N ARG A 31 5.38 -7.37 20.16
CA ARG A 31 6.67 -7.46 20.86
C ARG A 31 7.24 -8.86 20.92
N ASP A 32 6.38 -9.87 21.04
CA ASP A 32 6.78 -11.30 21.11
C ASP A 32 7.31 -11.85 19.78
N ARG A 33 7.02 -11.18 18.68
CA ARG A 33 7.51 -11.54 17.34
C ARG A 33 8.68 -10.69 16.89
N LEU A 34 8.85 -9.52 17.50
CA LEU A 34 9.95 -8.63 17.18
C LEU A 34 11.20 -9.11 17.93
N PRO A 35 12.30 -9.48 17.23
CA PRO A 35 13.57 -9.79 17.87
C PRO A 35 14.03 -8.67 18.82
N GLN A 36 14.65 -9.05 19.93
CA GLN A 36 15.06 -8.10 20.98
C GLN A 36 16.04 -7.03 20.45
N GLU A 37 16.85 -7.38 19.46
CA GLU A 37 17.82 -6.50 18.81
C GLU A 37 17.24 -5.59 17.73
N ALA A 38 15.99 -5.80 17.29
CA ALA A 38 15.36 -5.01 16.23
C ALA A 38 14.87 -3.67 16.78
N ASP A 39 15.05 -2.61 15.98
CA ASP A 39 14.55 -1.27 16.29
C ASP A 39 13.02 -1.22 16.14
N TYR A 40 12.50 -1.82 15.07
CA TYR A 40 11.07 -1.97 14.77
C TYR A 40 10.86 -3.04 13.69
N GLY A 41 9.63 -3.50 13.58
CA GLY A 41 9.24 -4.47 12.57
C GLY A 41 7.76 -4.38 12.23
N TYR A 42 7.43 -4.93 11.07
CA TYR A 42 6.10 -4.84 10.49
C TYR A 42 5.68 -6.14 9.85
N ARG A 43 4.38 -6.39 9.89
CA ARG A 43 3.70 -7.42 9.10
C ARG A 43 3.03 -6.79 7.90
N ILE A 44 3.22 -7.39 6.73
CA ILE A 44 2.64 -6.95 5.47
C ILE A 44 1.94 -8.13 4.81
N ILE A 45 0.76 -7.86 4.26
CA ILE A 45 0.03 -8.81 3.42
C ILE A 45 -0.23 -8.13 2.07
N SER A 46 0.28 -8.72 1.00
CA SER A 46 0.06 -8.22 -0.36
C SER A 46 -0.08 -9.39 -1.33
N ARG A 47 -1.06 -9.36 -2.21
CA ARG A 47 -1.35 -10.41 -3.21
C ARG A 47 -1.40 -11.83 -2.61
N GLY A 48 -1.98 -11.96 -1.41
CA GLY A 48 -2.08 -13.22 -0.69
C GLY A 48 -0.79 -13.73 -0.03
N LYS A 49 0.33 -13.01 -0.19
CA LYS A 49 1.63 -13.32 0.43
C LYS A 49 1.76 -12.62 1.78
N LEU A 50 2.52 -13.23 2.70
CA LEU A 50 2.75 -12.74 4.05
C LEU A 50 4.24 -12.50 4.26
N LEU A 51 4.58 -11.34 4.81
CA LEU A 51 5.92 -10.97 5.23
C LEU A 51 5.88 -10.44 6.66
N ASP A 52 6.75 -10.97 7.53
CA ASP A 52 7.21 -10.27 8.72
C ASP A 52 8.61 -9.71 8.40
N ILE A 53 8.78 -8.43 8.58
CA ILE A 53 10.04 -7.74 8.29
C ILE A 53 10.43 -6.85 9.46
N TRP A 54 11.71 -6.86 9.83
CA TRP A 54 12.23 -5.97 10.87
C TRP A 54 13.55 -5.36 10.47
N GLN A 55 13.88 -4.28 11.14
CA GLN A 55 15.05 -3.46 10.85
C GLN A 55 15.90 -3.24 12.10
N LYS A 56 17.23 -3.30 11.91
CA LYS A 56 18.24 -2.86 12.86
C LYS A 56 19.26 -1.98 12.15
N GLY A 57 19.21 -0.68 12.40
CA GLY A 57 20.02 0.28 11.64
C GLY A 57 19.72 0.19 10.14
N GLN A 58 20.70 -0.22 9.33
CA GLN A 58 20.53 -0.42 7.88
C GLN A 58 20.29 -1.88 7.48
N GLU A 59 20.33 -2.82 8.44
CA GLU A 59 20.06 -4.23 8.18
C GLU A 59 18.57 -4.49 8.25
N LEU A 60 18.02 -5.06 7.17
CA LEU A 60 16.65 -5.57 7.07
C LEU A 60 16.69 -7.08 7.13
N THR A 61 15.76 -7.67 7.89
CA THR A 61 15.53 -9.12 7.90
C THR A 61 14.13 -9.41 7.39
N PHE A 62 14.05 -10.24 6.35
CA PHE A 62 12.81 -10.73 5.76
C PHE A 62 12.51 -12.12 6.32
N ASP A 63 11.32 -12.30 6.88
CA ASP A 63 10.75 -13.59 7.29
C ASP A 63 9.52 -13.87 6.42
N CYS A 64 9.71 -14.62 5.36
CA CYS A 64 8.67 -14.98 4.38
C CYS A 64 8.92 -16.39 3.84
N ALA A 65 8.03 -16.92 3.01
CA ALA A 65 8.31 -18.13 2.22
C ALA A 65 9.48 -17.86 1.26
N GLY A 66 10.42 -18.81 1.13
CA GLY A 66 11.62 -18.63 0.28
C GLY A 66 11.28 -18.26 -1.16
N GLU A 67 10.21 -18.87 -1.72
CA GLU A 67 9.68 -18.55 -3.05
C GLU A 67 9.09 -17.12 -3.18
N ASP A 68 8.81 -16.46 -2.07
CA ASP A 68 8.23 -15.10 -2.07
C ASP A 68 9.26 -13.99 -1.90
N LEU A 69 10.53 -14.33 -1.65
CA LEU A 69 11.57 -13.35 -1.37
C LEU A 69 11.76 -12.34 -2.52
N ASP A 70 11.85 -12.82 -3.76
CA ASP A 70 12.02 -11.94 -4.92
C ASP A 70 10.84 -10.98 -5.10
N PHE A 71 9.60 -11.46 -4.82
CA PHE A 71 8.42 -10.60 -4.79
C PHE A 71 8.55 -9.48 -3.76
N TRP A 72 9.04 -9.78 -2.56
CA TRP A 72 9.20 -8.78 -1.51
C TRP A 72 10.35 -7.80 -1.78
N LEU A 73 11.43 -8.26 -2.39
CA LEU A 73 12.52 -7.38 -2.83
C LEU A 73 12.03 -6.40 -3.90
N ASP A 74 11.22 -6.86 -4.85
CA ASP A 74 10.58 -5.99 -5.85
C ASP A 74 9.54 -5.07 -5.21
N TYR A 75 8.72 -5.56 -4.28
CA TYR A 75 7.72 -4.77 -3.55
C TYR A 75 8.32 -3.53 -2.86
N PHE A 76 9.52 -3.66 -2.26
CA PHE A 76 10.26 -2.57 -1.64
C PHE A 76 11.14 -1.78 -2.62
N ASP A 77 11.07 -2.09 -3.91
CA ASP A 77 11.88 -1.45 -4.96
C ASP A 77 13.38 -1.42 -4.62
N ILE A 78 13.91 -2.57 -4.14
CA ILE A 78 15.27 -2.65 -3.60
C ILE A 78 16.33 -2.36 -4.67
N ALA A 79 16.07 -2.67 -5.92
CA ALA A 79 17.00 -2.48 -7.03
C ALA A 79 17.20 -1.00 -7.42
N ALA A 80 16.26 -0.10 -7.06
CA ALA A 80 16.34 1.31 -7.43
C ALA A 80 17.30 2.10 -6.53
N ASP A 81 18.05 3.03 -7.13
CA ASP A 81 18.98 3.91 -6.42
C ASP A 81 18.29 5.21 -5.96
N TYR A 82 17.70 5.15 -4.76
CA TYR A 82 17.08 6.31 -4.13
C TYR A 82 18.09 7.37 -3.67
N GLN A 83 19.35 6.97 -3.42
CA GLN A 83 20.39 7.95 -3.07
C GLN A 83 20.70 8.87 -4.25
N ASP A 84 20.71 8.34 -5.47
CA ASP A 84 20.92 9.14 -6.68
C ASP A 84 19.75 10.11 -6.90
N MET A 85 18.52 9.66 -6.69
CA MET A 85 17.33 10.55 -6.73
C MET A 85 17.44 11.70 -5.72
N ILE A 86 17.80 11.43 -4.46
CA ILE A 86 18.01 12.43 -3.42
C ILE A 86 19.12 13.41 -3.80
N ASN A 87 20.22 12.93 -4.35
CA ASN A 87 21.34 13.73 -4.77
C ASN A 87 21.03 14.63 -5.99
N SER A 88 19.99 14.28 -6.77
CA SER A 88 19.56 15.05 -7.94
C SER A 88 18.82 16.34 -7.59
N VAL A 89 18.48 16.56 -6.31
CA VAL A 89 17.79 17.79 -5.87
C VAL A 89 18.62 19.02 -6.20
N ALA A 90 18.00 19.96 -6.92
CA ALA A 90 18.66 21.18 -7.37
C ALA A 90 19.19 22.01 -6.18
N PRO A 91 20.45 22.46 -6.19
CA PRO A 91 21.08 23.18 -5.06
C PRO A 91 20.33 24.44 -4.61
N GLY A 92 19.55 25.06 -5.50
CA GLY A 92 18.76 26.25 -5.18
C GLY A 92 17.41 25.96 -4.49
N ASN A 93 17.00 24.68 -4.39
CA ASN A 93 15.75 24.30 -3.72
C ASN A 93 16.05 23.78 -2.30
N THR A 94 16.35 24.71 -1.39
CA THR A 94 16.74 24.39 0.00
C THR A 94 15.67 23.61 0.73
N TYR A 95 14.39 24.01 0.56
CA TYR A 95 13.25 23.32 1.18
C TYR A 95 13.18 21.85 0.75
N LEU A 96 13.27 21.58 -0.56
CA LEU A 96 13.24 20.20 -1.07
C LEU A 96 14.46 19.40 -0.63
N ALA A 97 15.65 20.02 -0.57
CA ALA A 97 16.86 19.38 -0.08
C ALA A 97 16.72 18.93 1.39
N GLU A 98 16.18 19.78 2.24
CA GLU A 98 15.88 19.44 3.64
C GLU A 98 14.82 18.33 3.75
N ALA A 99 13.73 18.44 2.97
CA ALA A 99 12.69 17.41 2.92
C ALA A 99 13.24 16.05 2.46
N ALA A 100 14.06 16.02 1.40
CA ALA A 100 14.69 14.81 0.88
C ALA A 100 15.63 14.16 1.91
N GLN A 101 16.36 14.95 2.70
CA GLN A 101 17.17 14.41 3.78
C GLN A 101 16.33 13.86 4.94
N ALA A 102 15.23 14.54 5.30
CA ALA A 102 14.34 14.09 6.35
C ALA A 102 13.61 12.78 5.97
N GLY A 103 13.18 12.69 4.70
CA GLY A 103 12.46 11.54 4.15
C GLY A 103 13.34 10.49 3.45
N LYS A 104 14.67 10.53 3.61
CA LYS A 104 15.61 9.67 2.86
C LYS A 104 15.39 8.16 3.00
N GLY A 105 14.64 7.74 4.01
CA GLY A 105 14.28 6.33 4.22
C GLY A 105 12.99 5.91 3.52
N ILE A 106 12.26 6.84 2.89
CA ILE A 106 11.00 6.54 2.21
C ILE A 106 11.30 5.99 0.82
N ARG A 107 10.78 4.80 0.53
CA ARG A 107 10.73 4.21 -0.81
C ARG A 107 9.29 4.10 -1.27
N ILE A 108 9.04 4.21 -2.56
CA ILE A 108 7.71 3.99 -3.14
C ILE A 108 7.52 2.49 -3.31
N LEU A 109 6.56 1.92 -2.59
CA LEU A 109 6.24 0.50 -2.65
C LEU A 109 5.50 0.15 -3.96
N LYS A 110 5.80 -1.03 -4.52
CA LYS A 110 5.09 -1.59 -5.69
C LYS A 110 3.91 -2.42 -5.22
N GLN A 111 2.81 -1.75 -4.89
CA GLN A 111 1.62 -2.39 -4.32
C GLN A 111 0.69 -2.91 -5.42
N ASP A 112 -0.32 -3.67 -5.03
CA ASP A 112 -1.33 -4.19 -5.95
C ASP A 112 -2.23 -3.05 -6.48
N PRO A 113 -2.38 -2.87 -7.82
CA PRO A 113 -3.18 -1.79 -8.40
C PRO A 113 -4.64 -1.82 -7.96
N TRP A 114 -5.26 -3.02 -7.86
CA TRP A 114 -6.63 -3.14 -7.42
C TRP A 114 -6.80 -2.75 -5.95
N GLU A 115 -5.91 -3.22 -5.07
CA GLU A 115 -5.89 -2.81 -3.67
C GLU A 115 -5.74 -1.29 -3.56
N MET A 116 -4.86 -0.67 -4.36
CA MET A 116 -4.66 0.78 -4.36
C MET A 116 -5.88 1.55 -4.85
N ILE A 117 -6.56 1.08 -5.91
CA ILE A 117 -7.81 1.69 -6.38
C ILE A 117 -8.85 1.75 -5.25
N ILE A 118 -9.15 0.62 -4.63
CA ILE A 118 -10.18 0.55 -3.58
C ILE A 118 -9.75 1.33 -2.32
N THR A 119 -8.50 1.18 -1.90
CA THR A 119 -7.98 1.80 -0.69
C THR A 119 -7.94 3.32 -0.81
N PHE A 120 -7.50 3.87 -1.95
CA PHE A 120 -7.50 5.32 -2.16
C PHE A 120 -8.90 5.90 -2.41
N VAL A 121 -9.85 5.12 -2.91
CA VAL A 121 -11.28 5.50 -2.87
C VAL A 121 -11.77 5.57 -1.43
N ILE A 122 -11.42 4.62 -0.57
CA ILE A 122 -11.75 4.66 0.87
C ILE A 122 -11.09 5.87 1.55
N SER A 123 -9.88 6.25 1.16
CA SER A 123 -9.09 7.31 1.80
C SER A 123 -9.70 8.70 1.71
N GLN A 124 -10.61 8.94 0.75
CA GLN A 124 -11.23 10.26 0.54
C GLN A 124 -11.88 10.76 1.84
N GLN A 125 -11.44 11.93 2.35
CA GLN A 125 -11.95 12.56 3.58
C GLN A 125 -11.95 11.62 4.81
N LYS A 126 -10.92 10.82 4.99
CA LYS A 126 -10.75 9.92 6.15
C LYS A 126 -9.37 10.07 6.76
N THR A 127 -9.29 9.80 8.05
CA THR A 127 -8.01 9.71 8.76
C THR A 127 -7.35 8.35 8.52
N ILE A 128 -6.03 8.28 8.60
CA ILE A 128 -5.27 7.04 8.39
C ILE A 128 -5.77 5.88 9.28
N PRO A 129 -6.02 6.04 10.59
CA PRO A 129 -6.54 4.96 11.42
C PRO A 129 -7.91 4.44 10.91
N LYS A 130 -8.76 5.35 10.41
CA LYS A 130 -10.07 4.95 9.89
C LYS A 130 -9.97 4.23 8.55
N ILE A 131 -9.01 4.62 7.69
CA ILE A 131 -8.74 3.92 6.43
C ILE A 131 -8.29 2.48 6.74
N ARG A 132 -7.29 2.32 7.61
CA ARG A 132 -6.80 0.99 8.05
C ARG A 132 -7.94 0.11 8.55
N GLN A 133 -8.78 0.64 9.44
CA GLN A 133 -9.95 -0.09 9.97
C GLN A 133 -10.91 -0.56 8.86
N LEU A 134 -11.21 0.30 7.89
CA LEU A 134 -12.15 -0.01 6.80
C LEU A 134 -11.56 -1.02 5.82
N VAL A 135 -10.28 -0.91 5.50
CA VAL A 135 -9.55 -1.85 4.64
C VAL A 135 -9.52 -3.23 5.28
N GLU A 136 -9.16 -3.34 6.56
CA GLU A 136 -9.15 -4.62 7.27
C GLU A 136 -10.56 -5.21 7.43
N ALA A 137 -11.60 -4.38 7.58
CA ALA A 137 -12.98 -4.86 7.57
C ALA A 137 -13.36 -5.50 6.23
N LEU A 138 -12.97 -4.89 5.09
CA LEU A 138 -13.15 -5.48 3.77
C LEU A 138 -12.41 -6.82 3.63
N CYS A 139 -11.14 -6.86 4.05
CA CYS A 139 -10.33 -8.08 3.98
C CYS A 139 -10.94 -9.21 4.82
N THR A 140 -11.38 -8.89 6.03
CA THR A 140 -12.00 -9.89 6.93
C THR A 140 -13.34 -10.41 6.39
N SER A 141 -14.13 -9.55 5.72
CA SER A 141 -15.45 -9.93 5.23
C SER A 141 -15.39 -10.68 3.89
N TYR A 142 -14.46 -10.35 3.02
CA TYR A 142 -14.47 -10.82 1.64
C TYR A 142 -13.14 -11.42 1.16
N GLY A 143 -12.04 -11.23 1.88
CA GLY A 143 -10.72 -11.74 1.51
C GLY A 143 -10.55 -13.24 1.80
N ALA A 144 -9.66 -13.89 1.07
CA ALA A 144 -9.27 -15.26 1.32
C ALA A 144 -8.33 -15.36 2.54
N PRO A 145 -8.41 -16.45 3.36
CA PRO A 145 -7.46 -16.68 4.44
C PRO A 145 -6.02 -16.78 3.89
N VAL A 146 -5.07 -16.10 4.55
CA VAL A 146 -3.65 -16.17 4.20
C VAL A 146 -3.02 -17.36 4.93
N SER A 147 -2.32 -18.22 4.19
CA SER A 147 -1.56 -19.34 4.77
C SER A 147 -0.28 -18.82 5.43
N SER A 148 0.06 -19.34 6.61
CA SER A 148 1.32 -19.04 7.29
C SER A 148 2.36 -20.08 6.93
N SER A 149 3.38 -19.68 6.18
CA SER A 149 4.64 -20.41 6.07
C SER A 149 5.69 -19.94 7.08
N LEU A 150 5.34 -18.95 7.92
CA LEU A 150 6.24 -18.36 8.92
C LEU A 150 6.55 -19.37 10.03
N ASN A 151 7.81 -19.44 10.45
CA ASN A 151 8.24 -20.27 11.57
C ASN A 151 7.57 -19.80 12.87
N ASN A 152 6.57 -20.53 13.33
CA ASN A 152 6.09 -20.39 14.70
C ASN A 152 7.15 -21.00 15.63
N GLY A 153 8.10 -20.19 16.08
CA GLY A 153 9.07 -20.57 17.14
C GLY A 153 8.46 -20.75 18.53
N ALA A 154 7.20 -21.13 18.61
CA ALA A 154 6.54 -21.53 19.85
C ALA A 154 6.25 -23.02 19.78
N MET A 155 6.95 -23.83 20.60
CA MET A 155 6.57 -25.21 20.87
C MET A 155 5.11 -25.25 21.32
N VAL A 156 4.24 -25.79 20.46
CA VAL A 156 2.91 -26.20 20.89
C VAL A 156 3.07 -27.55 21.57
N ASN A 157 3.01 -27.59 22.89
CA ASN A 157 2.82 -28.83 23.64
C ASN A 157 1.47 -29.43 23.22
N HIS A 158 1.55 -30.56 22.54
CA HIS A 158 0.38 -31.41 22.28
C HIS A 158 0.03 -32.16 23.57
N ASP A 159 -0.97 -31.72 24.29
CA ASP A 159 -1.70 -32.57 25.21
C ASP A 159 -2.83 -33.26 24.44
N PRO A 160 -2.86 -34.62 24.43
CA PRO A 160 -3.93 -35.37 23.81
C PRO A 160 -5.10 -35.51 24.80
N ILE A 161 -6.17 -34.77 24.66
CA ILE A 161 -7.39 -35.01 25.41
C ILE A 161 -8.57 -35.29 24.48
N ASN A 162 -8.99 -36.58 24.53
CA ASN A 162 -10.30 -37.17 24.37
C ASN A 162 -11.18 -36.80 23.17
N ALA A 163 -11.23 -37.73 22.23
CA ALA A 163 -12.33 -37.91 21.28
C ALA A 163 -13.53 -38.58 21.97
N ALA A 164 -14.72 -38.01 21.78
CA ALA A 164 -15.99 -38.70 21.89
C ALA A 164 -16.74 -38.63 20.55
N PRO A 165 -17.44 -39.68 20.10
CA PRO A 165 -17.94 -39.80 18.74
C PRO A 165 -19.38 -39.25 18.59
N GLY A 166 -19.63 -38.55 17.49
CA GLY A 166 -20.99 -38.12 17.16
C GLY A 166 -21.06 -37.28 15.88
N GLY A 167 -21.28 -37.92 14.78
CA GLY A 167 -22.10 -37.68 13.60
C GLY A 167 -22.10 -36.29 12.93
N GLY A 168 -21.78 -36.26 11.60
CA GLY A 168 -22.13 -35.17 10.71
C GLY A 168 -21.06 -34.88 9.67
N ILE A 169 -21.24 -35.43 8.48
CA ILE A 169 -20.38 -35.21 7.30
C ILE A 169 -20.67 -33.81 6.75
N HIS A 170 -19.78 -32.84 6.99
CA HIS A 170 -19.62 -31.66 6.14
C HIS A 170 -18.12 -31.43 5.96
N GLY A 171 -17.69 -31.40 4.68
CA GLY A 171 -16.31 -31.32 4.26
C GLY A 171 -15.62 -30.09 4.86
N LYS A 172 -14.68 -30.32 5.78
CA LYS A 172 -13.74 -29.31 6.24
C LYS A 172 -12.68 -29.12 5.17
N GLY A 173 -12.74 -27.99 4.49
CA GLY A 173 -11.62 -27.46 3.71
C GLY A 173 -10.39 -27.24 4.60
N PRO A 174 -9.23 -26.88 4.06
CA PRO A 174 -7.94 -26.84 4.77
C PRO A 174 -7.89 -25.71 5.81
N GLU A 175 -8.53 -25.91 6.95
CA GLU A 175 -8.52 -24.95 8.08
C GLU A 175 -7.18 -24.95 8.86
N ALA A 176 -6.29 -25.91 8.60
CA ALA A 176 -5.13 -26.17 9.46
C ALA A 176 -3.95 -25.20 9.28
N PHE A 177 -3.90 -24.37 8.21
CA PHE A 177 -2.72 -23.57 7.86
C PHE A 177 -2.96 -22.05 7.74
N ALA A 178 -4.10 -21.53 8.16
CA ALA A 178 -4.35 -20.10 8.08
C ALA A 178 -3.47 -19.31 9.06
N ALA A 179 -2.77 -18.29 8.55
CA ALA A 179 -1.98 -17.38 9.37
C ALA A 179 -2.87 -16.64 10.37
N LYS A 180 -2.38 -16.44 11.59
CA LYS A 180 -3.10 -15.74 12.66
C LYS A 180 -2.23 -14.64 13.25
N THR A 181 -2.87 -13.61 13.80
CA THR A 181 -2.22 -12.67 14.72
C THR A 181 -1.85 -13.39 16.03
N ASN A 182 -1.06 -12.75 16.90
CA ASN A 182 -0.75 -13.30 18.24
C ASN A 182 -1.99 -13.48 19.11
N THR A 183 -3.06 -12.70 18.85
CA THR A 183 -4.38 -12.86 19.48
C THR A 183 -5.17 -14.04 18.93
N GLY A 184 -4.61 -14.83 18.03
CA GLY A 184 -5.28 -15.97 17.37
C GLY A 184 -6.22 -15.57 16.23
N GLN A 185 -6.31 -14.31 15.87
CA GLN A 185 -7.15 -13.83 14.79
C GLN A 185 -6.58 -14.24 13.42
N ARG A 186 -7.43 -14.79 12.54
CA ARG A 186 -7.04 -15.16 11.16
C ARG A 186 -6.66 -13.92 10.36
N LEU A 187 -5.66 -14.06 9.49
CA LEU A 187 -5.25 -13.05 8.53
C LEU A 187 -5.89 -13.33 7.16
N PHE A 188 -6.27 -12.27 6.47
CA PHE A 188 -6.95 -12.35 5.19
C PHE A 188 -6.23 -11.50 4.14
N SER A 189 -6.20 -11.97 2.89
CA SER A 189 -5.75 -11.19 1.74
C SER A 189 -6.69 -10.03 1.46
N PHE A 190 -6.24 -9.04 0.70
CA PHE A 190 -7.16 -8.09 0.09
C PHE A 190 -8.06 -8.82 -0.90
N PRO A 191 -9.39 -8.61 -0.88
CA PRO A 191 -10.29 -9.35 -1.75
C PRO A 191 -10.09 -8.95 -3.23
N SER A 192 -10.00 -9.96 -4.10
CA SER A 192 -9.99 -9.75 -5.56
C SER A 192 -11.28 -9.05 -6.03
N PRO A 193 -11.32 -8.51 -7.26
CA PRO A 193 -12.53 -7.95 -7.84
C PRO A 193 -13.72 -8.93 -7.77
N LYS A 194 -13.48 -10.20 -8.08
CA LYS A 194 -14.50 -11.25 -8.05
C LYS A 194 -15.01 -11.56 -6.63
N GLU A 195 -14.12 -11.56 -5.64
CA GLU A 195 -14.52 -11.78 -4.24
C GLU A 195 -15.31 -10.60 -3.71
N LEU A 196 -14.84 -9.38 -3.94
CA LEU A 196 -15.50 -8.16 -3.48
C LEU A 196 -16.82 -7.87 -4.21
N SER A 197 -16.97 -8.31 -5.47
CA SER A 197 -18.21 -8.16 -6.25
C SER A 197 -19.39 -8.97 -5.70
N ARG A 198 -19.14 -9.90 -4.77
CA ARG A 198 -20.21 -10.64 -4.06
C ARG A 198 -20.94 -9.76 -3.04
N ALA A 199 -20.31 -8.66 -2.62
CA ALA A 199 -20.91 -7.72 -1.70
C ALA A 199 -22.04 -6.96 -2.36
N SER A 200 -23.20 -6.94 -1.74
CA SER A 200 -24.28 -6.03 -2.09
C SER A 200 -23.94 -4.59 -1.68
N LEU A 201 -24.61 -3.62 -2.28
CA LEU A 201 -24.41 -2.22 -1.92
C LEU A 201 -24.74 -1.96 -0.44
N ASP A 202 -25.73 -2.68 0.11
CA ASP A 202 -26.16 -2.47 1.50
C ASP A 202 -25.15 -3.06 2.49
N GLU A 203 -24.58 -4.23 2.23
CA GLU A 203 -23.48 -4.79 3.01
C GLU A 203 -22.25 -3.85 3.00
N LEU A 204 -21.91 -3.25 1.86
CA LEU A 204 -20.83 -2.25 1.80
C LEU A 204 -21.13 -0.99 2.62
N LYS A 205 -22.42 -0.57 2.72
CA LYS A 205 -22.83 0.54 3.60
C LYS A 205 -22.74 0.15 5.08
N GLU A 206 -23.08 -1.09 5.45
CA GLU A 206 -22.95 -1.61 6.81
C GLU A 206 -21.52 -1.58 7.31
N LEU A 207 -20.51 -1.77 6.43
CA LEU A 207 -19.09 -1.58 6.73
C LEU A 207 -18.71 -0.11 7.00
N LYS A 208 -19.67 0.81 7.03
CA LYS A 208 -19.47 2.25 7.30
C LYS A 208 -18.61 2.98 6.26
N LEU A 209 -18.61 2.49 5.02
CA LEU A 209 -17.94 3.11 3.89
C LEU A 209 -18.61 4.45 3.47
N GLY A 210 -19.85 4.68 3.87
CA GLY A 210 -20.63 5.87 3.54
C GLY A 210 -20.89 5.98 2.03
N TYR A 211 -20.74 7.17 1.44
CA TYR A 211 -20.96 7.38 0.00
C TYR A 211 -20.01 6.57 -0.89
N ARG A 212 -18.85 6.15 -0.35
CA ARG A 212 -17.83 5.35 -1.07
C ARG A 212 -18.31 3.94 -1.39
N ALA A 213 -19.30 3.43 -0.64
CA ALA A 213 -19.90 2.12 -0.93
C ALA A 213 -20.40 2.04 -2.38
N LYS A 214 -21.02 3.12 -2.90
CA LYS A 214 -21.47 3.19 -4.30
C LYS A 214 -20.29 3.15 -5.29
N TYR A 215 -19.18 3.82 -4.98
CA TYR A 215 -18.00 3.84 -5.83
C TYR A 215 -17.36 2.46 -5.89
N ILE A 216 -17.15 1.83 -4.72
CA ILE A 216 -16.57 0.49 -4.61
C ILE A 216 -17.46 -0.53 -5.30
N TYR A 217 -18.76 -0.49 -5.08
CA TYR A 217 -19.71 -1.38 -5.75
C TYR A 217 -19.57 -1.28 -7.29
N GLN A 218 -19.60 -0.05 -7.83
CA GLN A 218 -19.48 0.15 -9.28
C GLN A 218 -18.11 -0.31 -9.82
N LEU A 219 -17.03 0.03 -9.14
CA LEU A 219 -15.67 -0.40 -9.53
C LEU A 219 -15.53 -1.94 -9.54
N CYS A 220 -16.20 -2.65 -8.62
CA CYS A 220 -16.25 -4.11 -8.66
C CYS A 220 -16.98 -4.63 -9.91
N GLN A 221 -18.12 -4.01 -10.29
CA GLN A 221 -18.84 -4.38 -11.51
C GLN A 221 -18.00 -4.08 -12.76
N ASP A 222 -17.34 -2.91 -12.81
CA ASP A 222 -16.48 -2.52 -13.91
C ASP A 222 -15.29 -3.48 -14.06
N ALA A 223 -14.67 -3.91 -12.97
CA ALA A 223 -13.55 -4.85 -12.99
C ALA A 223 -13.99 -6.27 -13.39
N VAL A 224 -15.14 -6.75 -12.90
CA VAL A 224 -15.65 -8.09 -13.24
C VAL A 224 -16.15 -8.16 -14.69
N SER A 225 -16.73 -7.07 -15.21
CA SER A 225 -17.17 -7.00 -16.60
C SER A 225 -16.01 -6.79 -17.61
N GLY A 226 -14.81 -6.46 -17.13
CA GLY A 226 -13.66 -6.12 -17.96
C GLY A 226 -13.65 -4.67 -18.45
N ALA A 227 -14.60 -3.81 -18.04
CA ALA A 227 -14.56 -2.38 -18.33
C ALA A 227 -13.36 -1.71 -17.64
N LEU A 228 -13.07 -2.09 -16.38
CA LEU A 228 -11.81 -1.80 -15.70
C LEU A 228 -10.87 -3.00 -15.88
N ASP A 229 -10.05 -2.95 -16.91
CA ASP A 229 -9.07 -3.98 -17.23
C ASP A 229 -7.76 -3.69 -16.47
N LEU A 230 -7.51 -4.45 -15.41
CA LEU A 230 -6.32 -4.29 -14.57
C LEU A 230 -5.04 -4.75 -15.26
N ALA A 231 -5.12 -5.76 -16.15
CA ALA A 231 -3.95 -6.24 -16.89
C ALA A 231 -3.52 -5.21 -17.94
N LEU A 232 -4.48 -4.59 -18.62
CA LEU A 232 -4.22 -3.49 -19.55
C LEU A 232 -3.66 -2.27 -18.80
N LEU A 233 -4.21 -1.95 -17.63
CA LEU A 233 -3.77 -0.83 -16.78
C LEU A 233 -2.28 -0.94 -16.40
N ASP A 234 -1.80 -2.13 -16.08
CA ASP A 234 -0.39 -2.41 -15.76
C ASP A 234 0.58 -2.12 -16.94
N THR A 235 0.07 -2.08 -18.17
CA THR A 235 0.90 -1.81 -19.37
C THR A 235 0.89 -0.35 -19.83
N MET A 236 0.04 0.48 -19.22
CA MET A 236 -0.12 1.88 -19.62
C MET A 236 1.02 2.76 -19.11
N ASP A 237 1.44 3.73 -19.92
CA ASP A 237 2.23 4.84 -19.41
C ASP A 237 1.43 5.72 -18.44
N TYR A 238 2.14 6.58 -17.68
CA TYR A 238 1.50 7.42 -16.64
C TYR A 238 0.36 8.28 -17.19
N GLY A 239 0.53 8.94 -18.32
CA GLY A 239 -0.49 9.85 -18.87
C GLY A 239 -1.75 9.10 -19.28
N THR A 240 -1.57 7.96 -19.93
CA THR A 240 -2.64 7.06 -20.36
C THR A 240 -3.36 6.45 -19.18
N ALA A 241 -2.62 5.94 -18.18
CA ALA A 241 -3.18 5.37 -16.93
C ALA A 241 -3.99 6.41 -16.15
N LEU A 242 -3.48 7.64 -16.01
CA LEU A 242 -4.17 8.74 -15.36
C LEU A 242 -5.51 9.05 -16.04
N GLY A 243 -5.50 9.16 -17.39
CA GLY A 243 -6.71 9.39 -18.18
C GLY A 243 -7.71 8.24 -18.06
N TYR A 244 -7.23 7.01 -18.16
CA TYR A 244 -8.05 5.80 -18.04
C TYR A 244 -8.73 5.72 -16.66
N LEU A 245 -7.97 5.86 -15.58
CA LEU A 245 -8.48 5.78 -14.21
C LEU A 245 -9.52 6.87 -13.90
N THR A 246 -9.30 8.10 -14.36
CA THR A 246 -10.24 9.21 -14.10
C THR A 246 -11.58 9.07 -14.83
N GLY A 247 -11.71 8.13 -15.77
CA GLY A 247 -12.98 7.76 -16.42
C GLY A 247 -13.93 6.95 -15.52
N PHE A 248 -13.45 6.37 -14.41
CA PHE A 248 -14.27 5.52 -13.53
C PHE A 248 -14.93 6.29 -12.39
N TYR A 249 -16.14 5.86 -12.04
CA TYR A 249 -16.95 6.50 -11.02
C TYR A 249 -16.28 6.45 -9.63
N GLY A 250 -16.04 7.62 -9.06
CA GLY A 250 -15.41 7.77 -7.75
C GLY A 250 -13.89 7.92 -7.78
N ILE A 251 -13.26 7.84 -8.95
CA ILE A 251 -11.82 8.06 -9.13
C ILE A 251 -11.59 9.47 -9.69
N GLY A 252 -11.27 10.41 -8.79
CA GLY A 252 -10.82 11.73 -9.17
C GLY A 252 -9.31 11.77 -9.41
N LYS A 253 -8.78 12.90 -9.90
CA LYS A 253 -7.37 13.09 -10.25
C LYS A 253 -6.40 12.70 -9.11
N LYS A 254 -6.71 13.07 -7.85
CA LYS A 254 -5.88 12.72 -6.69
C LYS A 254 -5.80 11.20 -6.51
N VAL A 255 -6.94 10.50 -6.55
CA VAL A 255 -6.98 9.04 -6.41
C VAL A 255 -6.23 8.37 -7.55
N ALA A 256 -6.46 8.79 -8.79
CA ALA A 256 -5.76 8.27 -9.96
C ALA A 256 -4.23 8.44 -9.85
N ASN A 257 -3.76 9.61 -9.40
CA ASN A 257 -2.32 9.82 -9.16
C ASN A 257 -1.76 8.91 -8.06
N CYS A 258 -2.52 8.67 -6.97
CA CYS A 258 -2.10 7.72 -5.94
C CYS A 258 -2.00 6.29 -6.48
N VAL A 259 -2.95 5.87 -7.31
CA VAL A 259 -2.90 4.54 -7.95
C VAL A 259 -1.71 4.45 -8.92
N CYS A 260 -1.49 5.49 -9.74
CA CYS A 260 -0.32 5.54 -10.62
C CYS A 260 0.99 5.44 -9.84
N LEU A 261 1.12 6.19 -8.73
CA LEU A 261 2.35 6.20 -7.94
C LEU A 261 2.57 4.89 -7.18
N PHE A 262 1.56 4.44 -6.43
CA PHE A 262 1.72 3.36 -5.45
C PHE A 262 1.25 1.99 -5.95
N GLY A 263 0.44 1.93 -7.01
CA GLY A 263 -0.04 0.68 -7.62
C GLY A 263 0.71 0.34 -8.90
N LEU A 264 0.88 1.31 -9.80
CA LEU A 264 1.56 1.13 -11.08
C LEU A 264 3.04 1.51 -11.06
N HIS A 265 3.53 1.98 -9.92
CA HIS A 265 4.91 2.42 -9.72
C HIS A 265 5.40 3.49 -10.73
N HIS A 266 4.49 4.33 -11.20
CA HIS A 266 4.86 5.52 -11.97
C HIS A 266 5.42 6.58 -11.03
N ILE A 267 6.69 6.48 -10.66
CA ILE A 267 7.34 7.34 -9.63
C ILE A 267 7.42 8.81 -10.01
N GLY A 268 7.08 9.17 -11.24
CA GLY A 268 6.84 10.54 -11.69
C GLY A 268 5.43 11.09 -11.40
N ALA A 269 4.48 10.23 -10.98
CA ALA A 269 3.14 10.68 -10.60
C ALA A 269 3.18 11.48 -9.30
N PHE A 270 2.45 12.59 -9.27
CA PHE A 270 2.47 13.52 -8.15
C PHE A 270 1.06 13.73 -7.58
N PRO A 271 0.64 12.96 -6.59
CA PRO A 271 -0.66 13.13 -5.94
C PRO A 271 -0.71 14.44 -5.14
N VAL A 272 -1.57 15.38 -5.53
CA VAL A 272 -1.78 16.61 -4.77
C VAL A 272 -2.98 16.43 -3.86
N ASP A 273 -2.72 16.30 -2.56
CA ASP A 273 -3.73 16.37 -1.52
C ASP A 273 -3.75 17.76 -0.84
N THR A 274 -4.57 17.92 0.18
CA THR A 274 -4.70 19.21 0.89
C THR A 274 -3.42 19.65 1.62
N TRP A 275 -2.53 18.70 2.00
CA TRP A 275 -1.25 19.02 2.63
C TRP A 275 -0.23 19.44 1.59
N ILE A 276 -0.10 18.68 0.53
CA ILE A 276 0.77 19.01 -0.61
C ILE A 276 0.35 20.34 -1.24
N GLU A 277 -0.95 20.59 -1.40
CA GLU A 277 -1.44 21.89 -1.88
C GLU A 277 -0.94 23.04 -0.99
N LYS A 278 -1.04 22.92 0.34
CA LYS A 278 -0.54 23.93 1.28
C LYS A 278 0.97 24.14 1.14
N ILE A 279 1.75 23.07 0.99
CA ILE A 279 3.20 23.15 0.79
C ILE A 279 3.51 23.85 -0.53
N LEU A 280 2.87 23.46 -1.63
CA LEU A 280 3.06 24.11 -2.93
C LEU A 280 2.78 25.60 -2.87
N MET A 281 1.69 25.97 -2.20
CA MET A 281 1.32 27.39 -2.04
C MET A 281 2.26 28.17 -1.11
N ALA A 282 2.79 27.54 -0.06
CA ALA A 282 3.67 28.20 0.89
C ALA A 282 5.11 28.35 0.38
N GLN A 283 5.62 27.34 -0.33
CA GLN A 283 7.03 27.26 -0.70
C GLN A 283 7.31 27.68 -2.15
N TYR A 284 6.35 27.45 -3.07
CA TYR A 284 6.60 27.57 -4.51
C TYR A 284 5.66 28.54 -5.25
N TYR A 285 4.63 29.06 -4.58
CA TYR A 285 3.72 30.01 -5.22
C TYR A 285 4.34 31.40 -5.36
N ASP A 286 4.46 31.87 -6.60
CA ASP A 286 4.82 33.26 -6.92
C ASP A 286 3.63 33.93 -7.60
N LYS A 287 3.09 34.96 -6.94
CA LYS A 287 1.94 35.74 -7.44
C LYS A 287 2.22 36.42 -8.80
N ARG A 288 3.46 36.79 -9.08
CA ARG A 288 3.82 37.42 -10.36
C ARG A 288 3.85 36.41 -11.48
N LYS A 289 4.51 35.27 -11.20
CA LYS A 289 4.68 34.14 -12.16
C LYS A 289 3.31 33.52 -12.51
N TYR A 290 2.46 33.23 -11.51
CA TYR A 290 1.22 32.48 -11.70
C TYR A 290 -0.04 33.36 -11.80
N ARG A 291 0.09 34.67 -11.98
CA ARG A 291 -1.03 35.62 -12.01
C ARG A 291 -2.14 35.27 -13.01
N ARG A 292 -1.79 34.64 -14.12
CA ARG A 292 -2.72 34.28 -15.20
C ARG A 292 -3.15 32.81 -15.16
N THR A 293 -2.62 32.02 -14.25
CA THR A 293 -2.93 30.58 -14.13
C THR A 293 -4.27 30.40 -13.43
N PRO A 294 -5.24 29.68 -14.03
CA PRO A 294 -6.49 29.35 -13.38
C PRO A 294 -6.25 28.58 -12.06
N LYS A 295 -7.05 28.85 -11.04
CA LYS A 295 -6.91 28.17 -9.73
C LYS A 295 -7.00 26.65 -9.84
N THR A 296 -7.83 26.13 -10.75
CA THR A 296 -8.01 24.70 -10.99
C THR A 296 -6.77 23.99 -11.54
N CYS A 297 -5.88 24.74 -12.20
CA CYS A 297 -4.64 24.20 -12.80
C CYS A 297 -3.39 24.67 -12.05
N LEU A 298 -3.54 25.45 -10.98
CA LEU A 298 -2.41 26.14 -10.33
C LEU A 298 -1.42 25.15 -9.73
N CYS A 299 -1.89 24.19 -8.94
CA CYS A 299 -1.01 23.18 -8.35
C CYS A 299 -0.31 22.34 -9.42
N ASP A 300 -1.01 21.92 -10.48
CA ASP A 300 -0.40 21.18 -11.59
C ASP A 300 0.68 21.97 -12.30
N THR A 301 0.45 23.27 -12.49
CA THR A 301 1.43 24.16 -13.13
C THR A 301 2.67 24.30 -12.24
N ILE A 302 2.48 24.50 -10.92
CA ILE A 302 3.60 24.57 -9.96
C ILE A 302 4.37 23.23 -9.94
N VAL A 303 3.68 22.09 -9.86
CA VAL A 303 4.31 20.77 -9.90
C VAL A 303 5.14 20.59 -11.17
N LYS A 304 4.58 20.90 -12.34
CA LYS A 304 5.30 20.84 -13.61
C LYS A 304 6.54 21.72 -13.63
N ASP A 305 6.41 22.97 -13.16
CA ASP A 305 7.49 23.96 -13.22
C ASP A 305 8.63 23.68 -12.24
N VAL A 306 8.32 23.08 -11.08
CA VAL A 306 9.30 22.84 -10.00
C VAL A 306 9.83 21.41 -10.04
N PHE A 307 8.95 20.43 -10.18
CA PHE A 307 9.29 19.01 -10.07
C PHE A 307 9.45 18.32 -11.42
N GLY A 308 8.99 18.92 -12.54
CA GLY A 308 9.16 18.35 -13.87
C GLY A 308 10.62 18.14 -14.31
N GLN A 309 11.56 18.83 -13.69
CA GLN A 309 12.99 18.69 -13.94
C GLN A 309 13.58 17.36 -13.41
N TYR A 310 12.89 16.66 -12.51
CA TYR A 310 13.40 15.44 -11.86
C TYR A 310 13.11 14.16 -12.69
N GLY A 311 12.95 14.28 -14.00
CA GLY A 311 13.11 13.19 -14.96
C GLY A 311 12.29 11.93 -14.70
N GLY A 312 11.06 12.04 -14.20
CA GLY A 312 10.18 10.90 -13.97
C GLY A 312 10.16 10.37 -12.53
N CYS A 313 10.94 10.97 -11.60
CA CYS A 313 10.89 10.63 -10.17
C CYS A 313 10.25 11.76 -9.31
N ALA A 314 9.44 12.61 -9.91
CA ALA A 314 8.80 13.74 -9.21
C ALA A 314 7.95 13.32 -8.01
N GLY A 315 7.34 12.14 -8.04
CA GLY A 315 6.53 11.61 -6.94
C GLY A 315 7.35 11.12 -5.74
N VAL A 316 8.67 10.92 -5.92
CA VAL A 316 9.60 10.60 -4.83
C VAL A 316 10.04 11.87 -4.11
N MET A 317 10.13 13.00 -4.83
CA MET A 317 10.52 14.31 -4.32
C MET A 317 9.41 14.96 -3.48
#